data_720d9fb6d9acba080d746406d32b57c4
#
_entry.id   720d9fb6d9acba080d746406d32b57c4
#
_cell.length_a   1.000
_cell.length_b   1.000
_cell.length_c   1.000
_cell.angle_alpha   90.00
_cell.angle_beta   90.00
_cell.angle_gamma   90.00
#
_symmetry.space_group_name_H-M   'P 1'
#
loop_
_entity.id
_entity.type
_entity.pdbx_description
1 polymer ?
#
loop_
_entity_poly.entity_id
_entity_poly.type
_entity_poly.pdbx_seq_one_letter_code
_entity_poly.pdbx_strand_id
1 'polypeptide(L)'
;SDIGGFFAGHYNKSWNDDSASKNPLYQELYVRWLQFGTFNPMMRSHGTDVYREIYKFGKKGEPVYDAIEKMIGLRYSLLPYIYSTSWEVSNRQSSFMRALMMDFVDDRKVWDINDEYMFGKSILVAPITHAQYTPEAVVKVSEEEGWNRDGAKKTKTDVAVDFMETKSTNIYLPAGT
;
A
#
# COMPACT_ATOMS: atom_id res chain seq x y z
N SER A 1 -7.56 7.65 -2.00
CA SER A 1 -7.57 6.31 -2.60
C SER A 1 -8.25 5.33 -1.67
N ASP A 2 -8.95 4.37 -2.21
CA ASP A 2 -9.65 3.36 -1.42
C ASP A 2 -8.68 2.24 -1.04
N ILE A 3 -7.92 2.46 0.04
CA ILE A 3 -6.90 1.53 0.51
C ILE A 3 -7.51 0.15 0.76
N GLY A 4 -6.92 -0.86 0.13
CA GLY A 4 -7.42 -2.23 0.12
C GLY A 4 -8.39 -2.56 -1.00
N GLY A 5 -8.62 -1.61 -1.94
CA GLY A 5 -9.53 -1.75 -3.06
C GLY A 5 -11.00 -1.54 -2.68
N PHE A 6 -11.77 -0.88 -3.54
CA PHE A 6 -13.19 -0.61 -3.27
C PHE A 6 -14.00 -1.92 -3.27
N PHE A 7 -13.82 -2.73 -4.30
CA PHE A 7 -14.43 -4.07 -4.42
C PHE A 7 -13.38 -5.15 -4.14
N ALA A 8 -13.43 -5.72 -2.95
CA ALA A 8 -12.48 -6.74 -2.50
C ALA A 8 -13.16 -8.04 -2.05
N GLY A 9 -14.45 -8.19 -2.34
CA GLY A 9 -15.26 -9.33 -1.89
C GLY A 9 -14.81 -10.69 -2.44
N HIS A 10 -14.05 -10.71 -3.54
CA HIS A 10 -13.49 -11.95 -4.09
C HIS A 10 -12.44 -12.61 -3.18
N TYR A 11 -11.86 -11.86 -2.23
CA TYR A 11 -10.97 -12.41 -1.21
C TYR A 11 -11.73 -13.11 -0.08
N ASN A 12 -13.05 -12.91 0.03
CA ASN A 12 -13.90 -13.62 0.97
C ASN A 12 -14.15 -15.07 0.51
N LYS A 13 -14.33 -15.98 1.46
CA LYS A 13 -14.69 -17.40 1.16
C LYS A 13 -16.12 -17.53 0.65
N SER A 14 -17.00 -16.66 1.10
CA SER A 14 -18.41 -16.59 0.68
C SER A 14 -18.91 -15.14 0.66
N TRP A 15 -20.06 -14.92 0.04
CA TRP A 15 -20.70 -13.60 0.02
C TRP A 15 -21.02 -13.13 1.44
N ASN A 16 -20.62 -11.90 1.78
CA ASN A 16 -20.83 -11.26 3.08
C ASN A 16 -20.17 -11.96 4.30
N ASP A 17 -19.16 -12.79 4.09
CA ASP A 17 -18.36 -13.24 5.21
C ASP A 17 -17.20 -12.25 5.50
N ASP A 18 -16.48 -12.49 6.59
CA ASP A 18 -15.40 -11.62 7.08
C ASP A 18 -14.02 -12.28 6.90
N SER A 19 -13.91 -13.20 5.95
CA SER A 19 -12.70 -14.00 5.80
C SER A 19 -11.58 -13.31 5.02
N ALA A 20 -11.88 -12.28 4.23
CA ALA A 20 -10.86 -11.55 3.46
C ALA A 20 -9.76 -10.97 4.35
N SER A 21 -10.10 -10.41 5.51
CA SER A 21 -9.12 -9.88 6.46
C SER A 21 -8.19 -10.95 7.07
N LYS A 22 -8.51 -12.25 6.90
CA LYS A 22 -7.69 -13.40 7.27
C LYS A 22 -7.03 -14.07 6.07
N ASN A 23 -7.31 -13.62 4.86
CA ASN A 23 -6.71 -14.12 3.65
C ASN A 23 -5.30 -13.51 3.48
N PRO A 24 -4.21 -14.29 3.45
CA PRO A 24 -2.85 -13.77 3.36
C PRO A 24 -2.61 -12.87 2.14
N LEU A 25 -3.24 -13.17 1.00
CA LEU A 25 -3.17 -12.33 -0.21
C LEU A 25 -3.70 -10.93 0.07
N TYR A 26 -4.89 -10.85 0.66
CA TYR A 26 -5.52 -9.58 0.98
C TYR A 26 -4.77 -8.84 2.10
N GLN A 27 -4.24 -9.58 3.08
CA GLN A 27 -3.43 -9.00 4.14
C GLN A 27 -2.19 -8.31 3.59
N GLU A 28 -1.44 -8.96 2.69
CA GLU A 28 -0.28 -8.34 2.05
C GLU A 28 -0.68 -7.13 1.21
N LEU A 29 -1.68 -7.27 0.34
CA LEU A 29 -2.21 -6.18 -0.48
C LEU A 29 -2.60 -4.98 0.37
N TYR A 30 -3.38 -5.22 1.43
CA TYR A 30 -3.88 -4.16 2.31
C TYR A 30 -2.73 -3.42 3.01
N VAL A 31 -1.78 -4.17 3.59
CA VAL A 31 -0.63 -3.58 4.28
C VAL A 31 0.22 -2.76 3.32
N ARG A 32 0.54 -3.29 2.11
CA ARG A 32 1.33 -2.55 1.12
C ARG A 32 0.62 -1.28 0.65
N TRP A 33 -0.67 -1.36 0.41
CA TRP A 33 -1.46 -0.18 0.03
C TRP A 33 -1.56 0.84 1.17
N LEU A 34 -1.66 0.38 2.43
CA LEU A 34 -1.66 1.26 3.60
C LEU A 34 -0.30 1.96 3.78
N GLN A 35 0.81 1.23 3.57
CA GLN A 35 2.17 1.80 3.56
C GLN A 35 2.28 2.92 2.52
N PHE A 36 1.86 2.67 1.30
CA PHE A 36 1.80 3.70 0.26
C PHE A 36 0.89 4.86 0.66
N GLY A 37 -0.33 4.58 1.15
CA GLY A 37 -1.28 5.59 1.57
C GLY A 37 -0.80 6.49 2.71
N THR A 38 0.12 6.01 3.55
CA THR A 38 0.74 6.80 4.63
C THR A 38 1.44 8.04 4.11
N PHE A 39 1.99 7.97 2.90
CA PHE A 39 2.71 9.04 2.22
C PHE A 39 1.93 9.64 1.03
N ASN A 40 0.62 9.55 1.08
CA ASN A 40 -0.26 10.23 0.13
C ASN A 40 -0.93 11.45 0.79
N PRO A 41 -1.37 12.45 0.02
CA PRO A 41 -2.13 13.57 0.58
C PRO A 41 -3.35 13.11 1.37
N MET A 42 -4.09 12.13 0.84
CA MET A 42 -5.25 11.53 1.50
C MET A 42 -5.00 10.05 1.80
N MET A 43 -4.97 9.70 3.08
CA MET A 43 -4.95 8.33 3.58
C MET A 43 -6.36 7.93 4.00
N ARG A 44 -6.97 7.04 3.23
CA ARG A 44 -8.35 6.60 3.48
C ARG A 44 -8.50 5.12 3.18
N SER A 45 -8.88 4.33 4.18
CA SER A 45 -9.38 2.97 3.99
C SER A 45 -10.88 3.03 3.71
N HIS A 46 -11.30 2.53 2.57
CA HIS A 46 -12.69 2.60 2.13
C HIS A 46 -12.99 1.53 1.09
N GLY A 47 -14.24 1.10 1.06
CA GLY A 47 -14.76 0.16 0.08
C GLY A 47 -15.99 -0.58 0.60
N THR A 48 -16.47 -1.53 -0.20
CA THR A 48 -17.54 -2.46 0.18
C THR A 48 -16.98 -3.86 0.43
N ASP A 49 -17.84 -4.82 0.77
CA ASP A 49 -17.61 -6.26 0.75
C ASP A 49 -16.61 -6.82 1.76
N VAL A 50 -15.74 -5.99 2.34
CA VAL A 50 -14.71 -6.41 3.29
C VAL A 50 -14.61 -5.42 4.44
N TYR A 51 -14.57 -5.92 5.66
CA TYR A 51 -14.26 -5.13 6.84
C TYR A 51 -12.77 -4.78 6.90
N ARG A 52 -12.44 -3.51 7.18
CA ARG A 52 -11.07 -2.98 7.12
C ARG A 52 -10.56 -2.43 8.44
N GLU A 53 -11.30 -2.67 9.51
CA GLU A 53 -10.87 -2.29 10.85
C GLU A 53 -9.68 -3.14 11.28
N ILE A 54 -8.69 -2.51 11.91
CA ILE A 54 -7.42 -3.14 12.26
C ILE A 54 -7.59 -4.45 13.04
N TYR A 55 -8.55 -4.50 13.96
CA TYR A 55 -8.84 -5.69 14.78
C TYR A 55 -9.37 -6.88 13.98
N LYS A 56 -9.81 -6.66 12.75
CA LYS A 56 -10.21 -7.73 11.82
C LYS A 56 -9.00 -8.46 11.24
N PHE A 57 -7.90 -7.78 11.07
CA PHE A 57 -6.67 -8.36 10.52
C PHE A 57 -5.91 -9.19 11.54
N GLY A 58 -6.08 -8.93 12.83
CA GLY A 58 -5.36 -9.66 13.87
C GLY A 58 -5.43 -9.00 15.23
N LYS A 59 -4.44 -9.30 16.06
CA LYS A 59 -4.25 -8.74 17.38
C LYS A 59 -2.85 -8.16 17.51
N LYS A 60 -2.65 -7.28 18.47
CA LYS A 60 -1.33 -6.75 18.82
C LYS A 60 -0.32 -7.87 19.08
N GLY A 61 0.83 -7.78 18.46
CA GLY A 61 1.88 -8.81 18.44
C GLY A 61 1.82 -9.72 17.22
N GLU A 62 0.78 -9.62 16.39
CA GLU A 62 0.71 -10.34 15.11
C GLU A 62 1.25 -9.45 13.98
N PRO A 63 2.04 -9.98 13.02
CA PRO A 63 2.80 -9.17 12.05
C PRO A 63 1.94 -8.19 11.25
N VAL A 64 0.78 -8.64 10.78
CA VAL A 64 -0.13 -7.82 9.95
C VAL A 64 -0.74 -6.69 10.77
N TYR A 65 -1.23 -6.99 11.98
CA TYR A 65 -1.77 -5.98 12.89
C TYR A 65 -0.72 -4.93 13.24
N ASP A 66 0.47 -5.36 13.64
CA ASP A 66 1.56 -4.47 14.06
C ASP A 66 2.03 -3.59 12.89
N ALA A 67 2.07 -4.13 11.67
CA ALA A 67 2.39 -3.34 10.48
C ALA A 67 1.34 -2.24 10.22
N ILE A 68 0.04 -2.56 10.35
CA ILE A 68 -1.06 -1.60 10.21
C ILE A 68 -0.97 -0.53 11.30
N GLU A 69 -0.85 -0.93 12.57
CA GLU A 69 -0.73 -0.01 13.72
C GLU A 69 0.44 0.97 13.53
N LYS A 70 1.59 0.44 13.12
CA LYS A 70 2.81 1.23 12.85
C LYS A 70 2.57 2.29 11.76
N MET A 71 1.91 1.93 10.66
CA MET A 71 1.65 2.89 9.58
C MET A 71 0.64 3.97 9.98
N ILE A 72 -0.38 3.62 10.73
CA ILE A 72 -1.33 4.58 11.28
C ILE A 72 -0.60 5.54 12.24
N GLY A 73 0.19 5.00 13.18
CA GLY A 73 0.99 5.80 14.11
C GLY A 73 1.96 6.75 13.40
N LEU A 74 2.67 6.25 12.37
CA LEU A 74 3.55 7.07 11.55
C LEU A 74 2.79 8.20 10.85
N ARG A 75 1.61 7.92 10.29
CA ARG A 75 0.77 8.96 9.66
C ARG A 75 0.41 10.07 10.63
N TYR A 76 0.02 9.72 11.86
CA TYR A 76 -0.26 10.71 12.91
C TYR A 76 0.99 11.52 13.27
N SER A 77 2.14 10.90 13.36
CA SER A 77 3.42 11.61 13.62
C SER A 77 3.80 12.57 12.50
N LEU A 78 3.39 12.29 11.26
CA LEU A 78 3.63 13.13 10.10
C LEU A 78 2.64 14.29 9.96
N LEU A 79 1.58 14.38 10.77
CA LEU A 79 0.56 15.43 10.61
C LEU A 79 1.11 16.86 10.59
N PRO A 80 2.08 17.27 11.43
CA PRO A 80 2.65 18.62 11.35
C PRO A 80 3.35 18.87 10.01
N TYR A 81 4.08 17.88 9.50
CA TYR A 81 4.73 17.97 8.19
C TYR A 81 3.70 18.06 7.05
N ILE A 82 2.67 17.22 7.11
CA ILE A 82 1.59 17.19 6.11
C ILE A 82 0.84 18.53 6.11
N TYR A 83 0.54 19.08 7.28
CA TYR A 83 -0.12 20.36 7.41
C TYR A 83 0.72 21.49 6.80
N SER A 84 2.02 21.54 7.12
CA SER A 84 2.94 22.52 6.57
C SER A 84 3.09 22.39 5.05
N THR A 85 3.18 21.14 4.54
CA THR A 85 3.24 20.88 3.10
C THR A 85 1.95 21.30 2.41
N SER A 86 0.78 21.08 3.05
CA SER A 86 -0.52 21.53 2.51
C SER A 86 -0.57 23.04 2.35
N TRP A 87 0.01 23.77 3.29
CA TRP A 87 0.13 25.23 3.18
C TRP A 87 0.99 25.64 1.98
N GLU A 88 2.15 24.99 1.76
CA GLU A 88 3.01 25.21 0.60
C GLU A 88 2.27 24.94 -0.72
N VAL A 89 1.49 23.85 -0.78
CA VAL A 89 0.67 23.54 -1.95
C VAL A 89 -0.36 24.63 -2.23
N SER A 90 -1.07 25.08 -1.21
CA SER A 90 -2.17 26.05 -1.36
C SER A 90 -1.68 27.47 -1.63
N ASN A 91 -0.55 27.88 -1.02
CA ASN A 91 -0.10 29.26 -1.06
C ASN A 91 1.08 29.52 -2.01
N ARG A 92 1.84 28.46 -2.36
CA ARG A 92 3.02 28.57 -3.23
C ARG A 92 2.91 27.74 -4.50
N GLN A 93 1.74 27.18 -4.78
CA GLN A 93 1.51 26.35 -5.97
C GLN A 93 2.49 25.17 -6.09
N SER A 94 2.95 24.64 -4.94
CA SER A 94 3.79 23.46 -4.87
C SER A 94 2.95 22.20 -5.12
N SER A 95 3.58 21.03 -5.14
CA SER A 95 2.91 19.75 -5.27
C SER A 95 3.25 18.85 -4.08
N PHE A 96 2.27 18.08 -3.61
CA PHE A 96 2.46 17.17 -2.48
C PHE A 96 3.31 15.95 -2.86
N MET A 97 3.01 15.36 -4.01
CA MET A 97 3.74 14.23 -4.59
C MET A 97 4.41 14.72 -5.86
N ARG A 98 5.72 14.47 -5.98
CA ARG A 98 6.51 14.93 -7.11
C ARG A 98 7.39 13.81 -7.63
N ALA A 99 7.42 13.64 -8.95
CA ALA A 99 8.38 12.75 -9.57
C ALA A 99 9.82 13.21 -9.27
N LEU A 100 10.75 12.26 -9.11
CA LEU A 100 12.13 12.58 -8.76
C LEU A 100 12.77 13.54 -9.76
N MET A 101 12.45 13.43 -11.05
CA MET A 101 12.95 14.33 -12.09
C MET A 101 12.57 15.81 -11.90
N MET A 102 11.57 16.13 -11.08
CA MET A 102 11.18 17.51 -10.78
C MET A 102 12.12 18.18 -9.77
N ASP A 103 12.79 17.39 -8.92
CA ASP A 103 13.68 17.88 -7.88
C ASP A 103 15.16 17.60 -8.19
N PHE A 104 15.46 16.59 -8.96
CA PHE A 104 16.82 16.11 -9.27
C PHE A 104 17.08 16.17 -10.78
N VAL A 105 16.91 17.35 -11.36
CA VAL A 105 16.94 17.58 -12.82
C VAL A 105 18.27 17.21 -13.49
N ASP A 106 19.37 17.28 -12.76
CA ASP A 106 20.72 17.00 -13.25
C ASP A 106 21.08 15.49 -13.18
N ASP A 107 20.30 14.72 -12.45
CA ASP A 107 20.48 13.26 -12.37
C ASP A 107 19.64 12.55 -13.43
N ARG A 108 20.28 12.20 -14.56
CA ARG A 108 19.59 11.54 -15.68
C ARG A 108 18.94 10.20 -15.32
N LYS A 109 19.42 9.50 -14.28
CA LYS A 109 18.87 8.20 -13.89
C LYS A 109 17.46 8.31 -13.32
N VAL A 110 17.11 9.44 -12.69
CA VAL A 110 15.76 9.62 -12.12
C VAL A 110 14.66 9.75 -13.17
N TRP A 111 15.01 9.95 -14.44
CA TRP A 111 14.04 10.13 -15.52
C TRP A 111 13.27 8.83 -15.85
N ASP A 112 13.91 7.70 -15.61
CA ASP A 112 13.34 6.36 -15.86
C ASP A 112 12.77 5.70 -14.58
N ILE A 113 12.88 6.38 -13.41
CA ILE A 113 12.35 5.88 -12.14
C ILE A 113 10.86 6.27 -12.04
N ASN A 114 10.00 5.27 -12.00
CA ASN A 114 8.55 5.42 -11.98
C ASN A 114 7.88 4.86 -10.71
N ASP A 115 8.67 4.28 -9.81
CA ASP A 115 8.25 3.65 -8.57
C ASP A 115 8.75 4.36 -7.31
N GLU A 116 9.37 5.54 -7.47
CA GLU A 116 9.81 6.40 -6.37
C GLU A 116 9.32 7.84 -6.58
N TYR A 117 9.09 8.55 -5.48
CA TYR A 117 8.66 9.94 -5.54
C TYR A 117 9.04 10.72 -4.29
N MET A 118 9.00 12.05 -4.39
CA MET A 118 9.10 12.93 -3.22
C MET A 118 7.72 13.21 -2.64
N PHE A 119 7.56 12.99 -1.35
CA PHE A 119 6.41 13.42 -0.57
C PHE A 119 6.76 14.70 0.18
N GLY A 120 6.26 15.83 -0.32
CA GLY A 120 6.78 17.14 0.06
C GLY A 120 8.25 17.31 -0.37
N LYS A 121 9.00 18.14 0.35
CA LYS A 121 10.39 18.48 -0.01
C LYS A 121 11.45 17.58 0.65
N SER A 122 11.07 16.81 1.68
CA SER A 122 12.05 16.22 2.58
C SER A 122 11.96 14.70 2.70
N ILE A 123 10.96 14.05 2.10
CA ILE A 123 10.76 12.61 2.23
C ILE A 123 10.74 11.98 0.84
N LEU A 124 11.74 11.13 0.56
CA LEU A 124 11.73 10.22 -0.58
C LEU A 124 10.95 8.98 -0.19
N VAL A 125 10.05 8.55 -1.04
CA VAL A 125 9.19 7.38 -0.85
C VAL A 125 9.39 6.41 -1.99
N ALA A 126 9.72 5.16 -1.64
CA ALA A 126 9.84 4.03 -2.55
C ALA A 126 8.83 2.95 -2.11
N PRO A 127 7.57 3.01 -2.57
CA PRO A 127 6.55 2.06 -2.17
C PRO A 127 6.83 0.67 -2.74
N ILE A 128 6.46 -0.36 -1.98
CA ILE A 128 6.44 -1.73 -2.49
C ILE A 128 5.14 -1.91 -3.26
N THR A 129 5.24 -2.00 -4.58
CA THR A 129 4.10 -2.03 -5.50
C THR A 129 3.67 -3.42 -5.95
N HIS A 130 4.37 -4.45 -5.50
CA HIS A 130 4.10 -5.85 -5.83
C HIS A 130 4.19 -6.74 -4.59
N ALA A 131 3.56 -7.90 -4.65
CA ALA A 131 3.63 -8.88 -3.58
C ALA A 131 5.06 -9.43 -3.43
N GLN A 132 5.53 -9.53 -2.20
CA GLN A 132 6.83 -10.10 -1.86
C GLN A 132 6.72 -11.41 -1.06
N TYR A 133 5.62 -11.60 -0.35
CA TYR A 133 5.36 -12.77 0.48
C TYR A 133 4.46 -13.77 -0.22
N THR A 134 3.53 -13.29 -1.03
CA THR A 134 2.62 -14.13 -1.79
C THR A 134 3.24 -14.52 -3.12
N PRO A 135 3.25 -15.81 -3.50
CA PRO A 135 3.79 -16.26 -4.78
C PRO A 135 3.10 -15.58 -5.97
N GLU A 136 3.87 -15.12 -6.95
CA GLU A 136 3.38 -14.37 -8.12
C GLU A 136 2.29 -15.12 -8.90
N ALA A 137 2.45 -16.45 -9.06
CA ALA A 137 1.46 -17.26 -9.74
C ALA A 137 0.09 -17.22 -9.06
N VAL A 138 0.05 -17.13 -7.72
CA VAL A 138 -1.18 -17.05 -6.95
C VAL A 138 -1.81 -15.67 -7.08
N VAL A 139 -0.99 -14.61 -7.08
CA VAL A 139 -1.45 -13.22 -7.29
C VAL A 139 -2.12 -13.09 -8.65
N LYS A 140 -1.48 -13.55 -9.73
CA LYS A 140 -2.03 -13.49 -11.10
C LYS A 140 -3.38 -14.20 -11.23
N VAL A 141 -3.51 -15.39 -10.68
CA VAL A 141 -4.78 -16.13 -10.71
C VAL A 141 -5.87 -15.38 -9.94
N SER A 142 -5.54 -14.80 -8.79
CA SER A 142 -6.49 -13.99 -8.01
C SER A 142 -6.95 -12.74 -8.76
N GLU A 143 -6.06 -12.07 -9.49
CA GLU A 143 -6.39 -10.90 -10.31
C GLU A 143 -7.31 -11.26 -11.49
N GLU A 144 -7.03 -12.36 -12.17
CA GLU A 144 -7.85 -12.85 -13.29
C GLU A 144 -9.26 -13.27 -12.84
N GLU A 145 -9.36 -13.95 -11.69
CA GLU A 145 -10.65 -14.42 -11.15
C GLU A 145 -11.49 -13.27 -10.54
N GLY A 146 -10.87 -12.23 -10.02
CA GLY A 146 -11.54 -11.11 -9.36
C GLY A 146 -12.55 -10.36 -10.24
N TRP A 147 -12.39 -10.40 -11.56
CA TRP A 147 -13.28 -9.79 -12.53
C TRP A 147 -14.37 -10.74 -13.08
N ASN A 148 -14.24 -12.04 -12.84
CA ASN A 148 -15.13 -13.07 -13.38
C ASN A 148 -16.23 -13.39 -12.37
N ARG A 149 -17.35 -12.66 -12.42
CA ARG A 149 -18.51 -12.87 -11.53
C ARG A 149 -19.28 -14.18 -11.78
N ASP A 150 -19.11 -14.80 -12.95
CA ASP A 150 -19.89 -15.96 -13.37
C ASP A 150 -19.08 -17.25 -13.25
N GLY A 151 -18.98 -17.80 -12.02
CA GLY A 151 -18.66 -19.20 -11.82
C GLY A 151 -17.20 -19.59 -11.88
N ALA A 152 -16.25 -18.66 -11.79
CA ALA A 152 -14.82 -18.97 -11.67
C ALA A 152 -14.55 -19.84 -10.42
N LYS A 153 -13.79 -20.91 -10.60
CA LYS A 153 -13.31 -21.74 -9.50
C LYS A 153 -12.52 -20.86 -8.56
N LYS A 154 -13.00 -20.69 -7.32
CA LYS A 154 -12.27 -19.92 -6.30
C LYS A 154 -10.85 -20.44 -6.21
N THR A 155 -9.89 -19.57 -6.42
CA THR A 155 -8.48 -19.87 -6.20
C THR A 155 -8.32 -20.41 -4.79
N LYS A 156 -7.59 -21.50 -4.63
CA LYS A 156 -7.20 -21.97 -3.30
C LYS A 156 -6.32 -20.89 -2.68
N THR A 157 -6.91 -20.09 -1.82
CA THR A 157 -6.23 -19.03 -1.05
C THR A 157 -5.49 -19.59 0.18
N ASP A 158 -5.46 -20.92 0.34
CA ASP A 158 -4.72 -21.59 1.41
C ASP A 158 -3.22 -21.67 1.07
N VAL A 159 -2.62 -20.50 0.88
CA VAL A 159 -1.18 -20.35 0.72
C VAL A 159 -0.60 -20.01 2.08
N ALA A 160 0.32 -20.84 2.56
CA ALA A 160 1.08 -20.52 3.76
C ALA A 160 2.03 -19.36 3.43
N VAL A 161 1.87 -18.24 4.10
CA VAL A 161 2.71 -17.05 3.96
C VAL A 161 3.37 -16.75 5.30
N ASP A 162 4.69 -16.64 5.29
CA ASP A 162 5.45 -16.23 6.47
C ASP A 162 5.76 -14.72 6.40
N PHE A 163 4.92 -13.93 7.04
CA PHE A 163 5.13 -12.47 7.14
C PHE A 163 6.28 -12.07 8.07
N MET A 164 6.94 -13.00 8.76
CA MET A 164 8.13 -12.73 9.58
C MET A 164 9.42 -12.83 8.77
N GLU A 165 9.38 -13.38 7.56
CA GLU A 165 10.55 -13.45 6.69
C GLU A 165 11.01 -12.03 6.30
N THR A 166 12.32 -11.79 6.39
CA THR A 166 12.89 -10.50 5.98
C THR A 166 12.95 -10.40 4.46
N LYS A 167 12.29 -9.41 3.89
CA LYS A 167 12.37 -9.06 2.46
C LYS A 167 13.16 -7.77 2.28
N SER A 168 13.82 -7.64 1.14
CA SER A 168 14.59 -6.45 0.77
C SER A 168 14.20 -5.97 -0.63
N THR A 169 14.30 -4.66 -0.82
CA THR A 169 14.07 -4.00 -2.11
C THR A 169 15.20 -2.98 -2.32
N ASN A 170 15.73 -2.92 -3.52
CA ASN A 170 16.68 -1.88 -3.89
C ASN A 170 15.92 -0.59 -4.19
N ILE A 171 16.43 0.51 -3.67
CA ILE A 171 15.93 1.85 -3.98
C ILE A 171 17.05 2.68 -4.59
N TYR A 172 16.70 3.64 -5.42
CA TYR A 172 17.65 4.61 -5.95
C TYR A 172 17.69 5.85 -5.05
N LEU A 173 18.88 6.25 -4.67
CA LEU A 173 19.06 7.53 -3.98
C LEU A 173 19.66 8.53 -4.98
N PRO A 174 18.89 9.54 -5.40
CA PRO A 174 19.37 10.57 -6.31
C PRO A 174 20.63 11.27 -5.77
N ALA A 175 21.49 11.68 -6.67
CA ALA A 175 22.66 12.49 -6.28
C ALA A 175 22.16 13.80 -5.65
N GLY A 176 22.47 14.00 -4.37
CA GLY A 176 22.09 15.20 -3.63
C GLY A 176 22.93 16.41 -4.05
N THR A 177 22.31 17.56 -3.94
CA THR A 177 23.00 18.88 -3.92
C THR A 177 23.30 19.26 -2.49
#